data_c9b0eb89786432e69cea41183a393fdf
#
_entry.id   c9b0eb89786432e69cea41183a393fdf
#
_cell.length_a   1.000
_cell.length_b   1.000
_cell.length_c   1.000
_cell.angle_alpha   90.00
_cell.angle_beta   90.00
_cell.angle_gamma   90.00
#
_symmetry.space_group_name_H-M   'P 1'
#
loop_
_entity.id
_entity.type
_entity.pdbx_description
1 polymer ?
#
loop_
_entity_poly.entity_id
_entity_poly.type
_entity_poly.pdbx_seq_one_letter_code
_entity_poly.pdbx_strand_id
1 'polypeptide(L)'
;MTQSTLYLVQASYHHTPRIIEELAKLFHKDDQIVFMGDSTAQLSVNICQQFGSVSCLSHEKDLIDAETLAQVKVLNYDQFA
;
A
#
# COMPACT_ATOMS: atom_id res chain seq x y z
N MET A 1 10.81 0.35 23.12
CA MET A 1 11.02 0.90 21.77
C MET A 1 10.19 0.11 20.77
N THR A 2 9.27 0.77 20.12
CA THR A 2 8.42 0.11 19.14
C THR A 2 9.14 0.07 17.80
N GLN A 3 9.23 -1.13 17.23
CA GLN A 3 9.76 -1.27 15.88
C GLN A 3 8.60 -1.23 14.90
N SER A 4 8.72 -0.37 13.89
CA SER A 4 7.77 -0.37 12.79
C SER A 4 8.23 -1.32 11.71
N THR A 5 7.29 -1.95 11.02
CA THR A 5 7.58 -2.88 9.94
C THR A 5 7.14 -2.25 8.62
N LEU A 6 7.98 -2.41 7.61
CA LEU A 6 7.64 -1.99 6.26
C LEU A 6 7.23 -3.22 5.46
N TYR A 7 5.99 -3.23 5.01
CA TYR A 7 5.47 -4.32 4.19
C TYR A 7 5.49 -3.89 2.72
N LEU A 8 6.07 -4.71 1.88
CA LEU A 8 6.10 -4.48 0.44
C LEU A 8 5.14 -5.44 -0.22
N VAL A 9 4.11 -4.90 -0.86
CA VAL A 9 3.10 -5.72 -1.53
C VAL A 9 3.35 -5.68 -3.03
N GLN A 10 3.83 -6.80 -3.57
CA GLN A 10 4.07 -6.96 -5.00
C GLN A 10 3.48 -8.31 -5.41
N ALA A 11 2.27 -8.29 -5.88
CA ALA A 11 1.55 -9.49 -6.27
C ALA A 11 0.69 -9.20 -7.49
N SER A 12 0.21 -10.27 -8.14
CA SER A 12 -0.72 -10.09 -9.23
C SER A 12 -2.03 -9.50 -8.71
N TYR A 13 -2.79 -8.90 -9.62
CA TYR A 13 -4.06 -8.29 -9.28
C TYR A 13 -4.98 -9.26 -8.54
N HIS A 14 -5.00 -10.52 -8.99
CA HIS A 14 -5.90 -11.53 -8.41
C HIS A 14 -5.49 -12.00 -7.03
N HIS A 15 -4.21 -11.95 -6.69
CA HIS A 15 -3.72 -12.42 -5.40
C HIS A 15 -3.70 -11.31 -4.33
N THR A 16 -3.76 -10.08 -4.75
CA THR A 16 -3.63 -8.94 -3.82
C THR A 16 -4.69 -8.93 -2.72
N PRO A 17 -5.99 -9.18 -3.01
CA PRO A 17 -6.98 -9.17 -1.93
C PRO A 17 -6.67 -10.14 -0.80
N ARG A 18 -6.14 -11.32 -1.13
CA ARG A 18 -5.77 -12.30 -0.12
C ARG A 18 -4.61 -11.82 0.73
N ILE A 19 -3.62 -11.18 0.10
CA ILE A 19 -2.48 -10.63 0.81
C ILE A 19 -2.94 -9.52 1.76
N ILE A 20 -3.87 -8.68 1.32
CA ILE A 20 -4.41 -7.61 2.16
C ILE A 20 -5.10 -8.20 3.38
N GLU A 21 -5.86 -9.27 3.23
CA GLU A 21 -6.50 -9.95 4.35
C GLU A 21 -5.48 -10.43 5.38
N GLU A 22 -4.40 -11.02 4.93
CA GLU A 22 -3.36 -11.50 5.82
C GLU A 22 -2.62 -10.37 6.51
N LEU A 23 -2.35 -9.29 5.77
CA LEU A 23 -1.70 -8.13 6.36
C LEU A 23 -2.55 -7.49 7.45
N ALA A 24 -3.87 -7.51 7.30
CA ALA A 24 -4.76 -6.94 8.29
C ALA A 24 -4.61 -7.60 9.66
N LYS A 25 -4.16 -8.86 9.68
CA LYS A 25 -3.92 -9.59 10.93
C LYS A 25 -2.57 -9.28 11.56
N LEU A 26 -1.62 -8.80 10.76
CA LEU A 26 -0.25 -8.58 11.20
C LEU A 26 0.08 -7.10 11.40
N PHE A 27 -0.69 -6.23 10.79
CA PHE A 27 -0.38 -4.81 10.72
C PHE A 27 -0.59 -4.12 12.07
N HIS A 28 0.39 -3.33 12.48
CA HIS A 28 0.31 -2.47 13.65
C HIS A 28 0.25 -1.02 13.20
N LYS A 29 -0.27 -0.14 14.05
CA LYS A 29 -0.52 1.25 13.68
C LYS A 29 0.72 2.01 13.22
N ASP A 30 1.90 1.58 13.65
CA ASP A 30 3.14 2.24 13.27
C ASP A 30 3.79 1.62 12.05
N ASP A 31 3.20 0.56 11.50
CA ASP A 31 3.73 -0.09 10.32
C ASP A 31 3.34 0.67 9.06
N GLN A 32 4.08 0.41 7.98
CA GLN A 32 3.83 1.04 6.69
C GLN A 32 3.70 -0.03 5.61
N ILE A 33 2.86 0.23 4.62
CA ILE A 33 2.66 -0.67 3.49
C ILE A 33 2.93 0.10 2.19
N VAL A 34 3.74 -0.48 1.31
CA VAL A 34 3.99 0.07 -0.02
C VAL A 34 3.46 -0.92 -1.05
N PHE A 35 2.55 -0.45 -1.89
CA PHE A 35 2.00 -1.23 -2.99
C PHE A 35 2.80 -0.99 -4.26
N MET A 36 3.14 -2.06 -4.96
CA MET A 36 3.99 -2.01 -6.15
C MET A 36 3.36 -2.85 -7.26
N GLY A 37 3.58 -2.44 -8.50
CA GLY A 37 3.11 -3.18 -9.66
C GLY A 37 1.60 -3.30 -9.71
N ASP A 38 1.11 -4.43 -10.20
CA ASP A 38 -0.32 -4.65 -10.39
C ASP A 38 -1.13 -4.60 -9.10
N SER A 39 -0.49 -4.85 -7.95
CA SER A 39 -1.18 -4.79 -6.67
C SER A 39 -1.67 -3.37 -6.36
N THR A 40 -1.02 -2.36 -6.93
CA THR A 40 -1.42 -0.97 -6.73
C THR A 40 -2.85 -0.72 -7.20
N ALA A 41 -3.29 -1.42 -8.25
CA ALA A 41 -4.63 -1.25 -8.78
C ALA A 41 -5.73 -1.73 -7.83
N GLN A 42 -5.37 -2.50 -6.78
CA GLN A 42 -6.33 -2.93 -5.77
C GLN A 42 -6.56 -1.91 -4.67
N LEU A 43 -5.77 -0.84 -4.65
CA LEU A 43 -5.94 0.18 -3.62
C LEU A 43 -7.31 0.85 -3.73
N SER A 44 -7.90 1.11 -2.56
CA SER A 44 -9.18 1.82 -2.46
C SER A 44 -9.16 2.67 -1.19
N VAL A 45 -10.14 3.56 -1.09
CA VAL A 45 -10.28 4.39 0.11
C VAL A 45 -10.43 3.52 1.36
N ASN A 46 -11.18 2.42 1.24
CA ASN A 46 -11.37 1.51 2.38
C ASN A 46 -10.07 0.91 2.86
N ILE A 47 -9.20 0.50 1.94
CA ILE A 47 -7.90 -0.06 2.30
C ILE A 47 -7.03 1.00 2.96
N CYS A 48 -7.03 2.21 2.43
CA CYS A 48 -6.25 3.30 3.01
C CYS A 48 -6.70 3.62 4.43
N GLN A 49 -8.00 3.59 4.68
CA GLN A 49 -8.53 3.83 6.01
C GLN A 49 -8.23 2.68 6.97
N GLN A 50 -8.24 1.46 6.46
CA GLN A 50 -8.01 0.28 7.28
C GLN A 50 -6.59 0.24 7.83
N PHE A 51 -5.61 0.61 7.02
CA PHE A 51 -4.21 0.52 7.43
C PHE A 51 -3.63 1.84 7.91
N GLY A 52 -4.13 2.94 7.42
CA GLY A 52 -3.68 4.26 7.88
C GLY A 52 -2.39 4.78 7.25
N SER A 53 -1.46 3.90 6.90
CA SER A 53 -0.18 4.30 6.31
C SER A 53 0.09 3.49 5.05
N VAL A 54 -0.50 3.92 3.94
CA VAL A 54 -0.40 3.22 2.67
C VAL A 54 0.33 4.11 1.68
N SER A 55 1.28 3.53 0.95
CA SER A 55 2.07 4.24 -0.04
C SER A 55 2.08 3.48 -1.37
N CYS A 56 2.36 4.18 -2.44
CA CYS A 56 2.58 3.57 -3.75
C CYS A 56 3.75 4.27 -4.45
N LEU A 57 4.24 3.65 -5.51
CA LEU A 57 5.33 4.25 -6.29
C LEU A 57 4.76 5.25 -7.30
N SER A 58 5.53 6.30 -7.59
CA SER A 58 5.04 7.39 -8.42
C SER A 58 4.65 6.97 -9.83
N HIS A 59 5.35 6.01 -10.42
CA HIS A 59 5.05 5.59 -11.78
C HIS A 59 3.85 4.64 -11.88
N GLU A 60 3.29 4.27 -10.75
CA GLU A 60 2.10 3.42 -10.71
C GLU A 60 0.87 4.18 -10.20
N LYS A 61 0.99 5.47 -9.97
CA LYS A 61 -0.12 6.27 -9.45
C LYS A 61 -1.30 6.34 -10.40
N ASP A 62 -1.08 6.13 -11.69
CA ASP A 62 -2.15 6.17 -12.68
C ASP A 62 -3.09 4.97 -12.58
N LEU A 63 -2.70 3.94 -11.83
CA LEU A 63 -3.57 2.78 -11.57
C LEU A 63 -4.59 3.06 -10.47
N ILE A 64 -4.48 4.20 -9.81
CA ILE A 64 -5.30 4.54 -8.65
C ILE A 64 -6.22 5.71 -9.03
N ASP A 65 -7.49 5.66 -8.59
CA ASP A 65 -8.40 6.77 -8.83
C ASP A 65 -8.02 7.98 -7.98
N ALA A 66 -8.54 9.16 -8.35
CA ALA A 66 -8.16 10.40 -7.70
C ALA A 66 -8.53 10.42 -6.22
N GLU A 67 -9.64 9.81 -5.85
CA GLU A 67 -10.11 9.79 -4.48
C GLU A 67 -9.17 8.96 -3.59
N THR A 68 -8.78 7.80 -4.06
CA THR A 68 -7.83 6.94 -3.37
C THR A 68 -6.45 7.59 -3.33
N LEU A 69 -6.03 8.18 -4.44
CA LEU A 69 -4.72 8.81 -4.55
C LEU A 69 -4.53 9.93 -3.52
N ALA A 70 -5.59 10.63 -3.17
CA ALA A 70 -5.54 11.69 -2.17
C ALA A 70 -5.20 11.15 -0.77
N GLN A 71 -5.37 9.85 -0.54
CA GLN A 71 -5.16 9.23 0.76
C GLN A 71 -3.89 8.39 0.84
N VAL A 72 -3.20 8.18 -0.27
CA VAL A 72 -1.95 7.41 -0.25
C VAL A 72 -0.77 8.36 -0.38
N LYS A 73 0.36 7.90 0.14
CA LYS A 73 1.62 8.62 -0.04
C LYS A 73 2.30 8.12 -1.30
N VAL A 74 2.68 9.02 -2.17
CA VAL A 74 3.35 8.67 -3.43
C VAL A 74 4.87 8.79 -3.22
N LEU A 75 5.58 7.70 -3.48
CA LEU A 75 7.03 7.63 -3.28
C LEU A 75 7.74 7.51 -4.62
N ASN A 76 8.88 8.15 -4.73
CA ASN A 76 9.79 7.94 -5.85
C ASN A 76 10.71 6.77 -5.54
N TYR A 77 11.28 6.17 -6.58
CA TYR A 77 12.25 5.09 -6.37
C TYR A 77 13.42 5.54 -5.50
N ASP A 78 13.86 6.77 -5.69
CA ASP A 78 15.00 7.29 -4.93
C ASP A 78 14.70 7.35 -3.44
N GLN A 79 13.45 7.66 -3.09
CA GLN A 79 13.03 7.71 -1.69
C GLN A 79 12.91 6.31 -1.10
N PHE A 80 12.64 5.33 -1.96
CA PHE A 80 12.44 3.96 -1.55
C PHE A 80 13.76 3.21 -1.41
N ALA A 81 14.66 3.48 -2.31
CA ALA A 81 15.96 2.84 -2.28
C ALA A 81 16.84 3.47 -1.20
#